data_f9a10b5ff088412d6d29a5b033d56a8b
#
_entry.id   f9a10b5ff088412d6d29a5b033d56a8b
#
_cell.length_a   1.000
_cell.length_b   1.000
_cell.length_c   1.000
_cell.angle_alpha   90.00
_cell.angle_beta   90.00
_cell.angle_gamma   90.00
#
_symmetry.space_group_name_H-M   'P 1'
#
loop_
_entity.id
_entity.type
_entity.pdbx_description
1 polymer ?
#
loop_
_entity_poly.entity_id
_entity_poly.type
_entity_poly.pdbx_seq_one_letter_code
_entity_poly.pdbx_strand_id
1 'polypeptide(L)'
;MVTTRRGVGAYRWELAMVAVTAVWGSTFVLVRDAVAQVPPFTFLAYRFLAAALLLAAIRPRLALGGADRAPGLDGGGRLGPLAAGVVIGLELFAGYGFQTVGLQYTTASNAGFITGLSVTG
;
A
#
# COMPACT_ATOMS: atom_id res chain seq x y z
N MET A 1 2.94 -35.04 -20.95
CA MET A 1 1.72 -34.39 -20.43
C MET A 1 1.76 -34.47 -18.91
N VAL A 2 2.33 -33.48 -18.22
CA VAL A 2 2.52 -33.51 -16.76
C VAL A 2 1.27 -32.89 -16.14
N THR A 3 0.33 -33.71 -15.74
CA THR A 3 -0.81 -33.30 -14.91
C THR A 3 -0.31 -33.11 -13.46
N THR A 4 0.16 -31.94 -13.13
CA THR A 4 0.44 -31.54 -11.75
C THR A 4 -0.90 -31.52 -11.01
N ARG A 5 -1.15 -32.53 -10.15
CA ARG A 5 -2.24 -32.46 -9.17
C ARG A 5 -1.98 -31.27 -8.26
N ARG A 6 -2.60 -30.12 -8.57
CA ARG A 6 -2.65 -28.98 -7.64
C ARG A 6 -3.47 -29.41 -6.44
N GLY A 7 -2.79 -29.68 -5.31
CA GLY A 7 -3.46 -30.04 -4.07
C GLY A 7 -4.42 -28.94 -3.60
N VAL A 8 -5.43 -29.31 -2.83
CA VAL A 8 -6.45 -28.40 -2.25
C VAL A 8 -5.83 -27.18 -1.56
N GLY A 9 -4.60 -27.28 -1.10
CA GLY A 9 -3.81 -26.15 -0.56
C GLY A 9 -3.50 -25.03 -1.55
N ALA A 10 -3.35 -25.31 -2.85
CA ALA A 10 -3.06 -24.31 -3.86
C ALA A 10 -4.24 -23.34 -4.05
N TYR A 11 -5.46 -23.84 -4.06
CA TYR A 11 -6.66 -23.02 -4.21
C TYR A 11 -6.86 -22.01 -3.06
N ARG A 12 -6.39 -22.33 -1.84
CA ARG A 12 -6.48 -21.42 -0.70
C ARG A 12 -5.64 -20.17 -0.93
N TRP A 13 -4.46 -20.32 -1.49
CA TRP A 13 -3.57 -19.20 -1.82
C TRP A 13 -4.11 -18.38 -3.00
N GLU A 14 -4.64 -19.04 -4.01
CA GLU A 14 -5.29 -18.36 -5.15
C GLU A 14 -6.51 -17.55 -4.68
N LEU A 15 -7.37 -18.13 -3.84
CA LEU A 15 -8.51 -17.42 -3.25
C LEU A 15 -8.06 -16.26 -2.34
N ALA A 16 -7.01 -16.44 -1.55
CA ALA A 16 -6.45 -15.37 -0.74
C ALA A 16 -5.95 -14.20 -1.61
N MET A 17 -5.25 -14.49 -2.71
CA MET A 17 -4.79 -13.47 -3.66
C MET A 17 -5.96 -12.74 -4.32
N VAL A 18 -6.99 -13.46 -4.75
CA VAL A 18 -8.21 -12.85 -5.31
C VAL A 18 -8.90 -11.98 -4.28
N ALA A 19 -9.03 -12.43 -3.03
CA ALA A 19 -9.64 -11.64 -1.96
C ALA A 19 -8.85 -10.36 -1.67
N VAL A 20 -7.53 -10.43 -1.57
CA VAL A 20 -6.66 -9.25 -1.37
C VAL A 20 -6.81 -8.28 -2.55
N THR A 21 -6.81 -8.79 -3.78
CA THR A 21 -6.97 -7.96 -4.98
C THR A 21 -8.34 -7.30 -5.04
N ALA A 22 -9.40 -8.01 -4.63
CA ALA A 22 -10.76 -7.46 -4.57
C ALA A 22 -10.87 -6.35 -3.51
N VAL A 23 -10.31 -6.56 -2.31
CA VAL A 23 -10.24 -5.54 -1.26
C VAL A 23 -9.45 -4.33 -1.73
N TRP A 24 -8.32 -4.54 -2.38
CA TRP A 24 -7.51 -3.44 -2.89
C TRP A 24 -8.21 -2.69 -4.02
N GLY A 25 -8.81 -3.42 -4.97
CA GLY A 25 -9.61 -2.81 -6.04
C GLY A 25 -10.80 -2.00 -5.53
N SER A 26 -11.49 -2.45 -4.49
CA SER A 26 -12.60 -1.70 -3.88
C SER A 26 -12.13 -0.38 -3.27
N THR A 27 -10.86 -0.29 -2.83
CA THR A 27 -10.28 0.94 -2.29
C THR A 27 -10.29 2.07 -3.33
N PHE A 28 -10.08 1.77 -4.62
CA PHE A 28 -10.14 2.78 -5.69
C PHE A 28 -11.52 3.41 -5.82
N VAL A 29 -12.57 2.61 -5.67
CA VAL A 29 -13.96 3.09 -5.71
C VAL A 29 -14.24 3.99 -4.50
N LEU A 30 -13.88 3.53 -3.30
CA LEU A 30 -14.06 4.30 -2.06
C LEU A 30 -13.29 5.62 -2.08
N VAL A 31 -12.04 5.60 -2.54
CA VAL A 31 -11.22 6.83 -2.64
C VAL A 31 -11.81 7.79 -3.64
N ARG A 32 -12.27 7.31 -4.80
CA ARG A 32 -12.93 8.15 -5.81
C ARG A 32 -14.16 8.84 -5.26
N ASP A 33 -15.02 8.12 -4.56
CA ASP A 33 -16.23 8.68 -3.96
C ASP A 33 -15.91 9.67 -2.84
N ALA A 34 -14.87 9.40 -2.06
CA ALA A 34 -14.41 10.31 -1.00
C ALA A 34 -13.86 11.62 -1.58
N VAL A 35 -13.01 11.55 -2.62
CA VAL A 35 -12.42 12.78 -3.23
C VAL A 35 -13.41 13.55 -4.11
N ALA A 36 -14.56 12.99 -4.43
CA ALA A 36 -15.67 13.74 -5.04
C ALA A 36 -16.34 14.68 -4.03
N GLN A 37 -16.23 14.41 -2.73
CA GLN A 37 -16.87 15.18 -1.66
C GLN A 37 -15.89 16.02 -0.84
N VAL A 38 -14.62 15.63 -0.80
CA VAL A 38 -13.57 16.25 0.02
C VAL A 38 -12.35 16.55 -0.85
N PRO A 39 -11.65 17.69 -0.64
CA PRO A 39 -10.42 17.98 -1.36
C PRO A 39 -9.39 16.83 -1.23
N PRO A 40 -8.71 16.43 -2.33
CA PRO A 40 -7.82 15.26 -2.34
C PRO A 40 -6.74 15.30 -1.28
N PHE A 41 -6.14 16.46 -1.08
CA PHE A 41 -5.07 16.64 -0.09
C PHE A 41 -5.57 16.54 1.35
N THR A 42 -6.79 16.98 1.64
CA THR A 42 -7.44 16.84 2.95
C THR A 42 -7.67 15.36 3.26
N PHE A 43 -8.22 14.62 2.30
CA PHE A 43 -8.40 13.17 2.43
C PHE A 43 -7.07 12.45 2.66
N LEU A 44 -6.05 12.81 1.90
CA LEU A 44 -4.72 12.23 2.01
C LEU A 44 -4.08 12.51 3.37
N ALA A 45 -4.22 13.74 3.88
CA ALA A 45 -3.71 14.13 5.20
C ALA A 45 -4.34 13.29 6.33
N TYR A 46 -5.67 13.13 6.33
CA TYR A 46 -6.35 12.27 7.31
C TYR A 46 -5.91 10.81 7.22
N ARG A 47 -5.74 10.27 6.02
CA ARG A 47 -5.30 8.89 5.80
C ARG A 47 -3.89 8.66 6.36
N PHE A 48 -2.94 9.55 6.05
CA PHE A 48 -1.57 9.43 6.55
C PHE A 48 -1.47 9.70 8.04
N LEU A 49 -2.24 10.65 8.58
CA LEU A 49 -2.30 10.92 10.00
C LEU A 49 -2.83 9.70 10.77
N ALA A 50 -3.93 9.12 10.32
CA ALA A 50 -4.49 7.92 10.92
C ALA A 50 -3.51 6.74 10.90
N ALA A 51 -2.82 6.53 9.78
CA ALA A 51 -1.79 5.50 9.66
C ALA A 51 -0.60 5.76 10.60
N ALA A 52 -0.13 7.00 10.68
CA ALA A 52 0.97 7.40 11.56
C ALA A 52 0.61 7.18 13.04
N LEU A 53 -0.59 7.59 13.46
CA LEU A 53 -1.08 7.38 14.83
C LEU A 53 -1.21 5.89 15.16
N LEU A 54 -1.74 5.09 14.24
CA LEU A 54 -1.86 3.65 14.41
C LEU A 54 -0.49 3.00 14.56
N LEU A 55 0.48 3.34 13.70
CA LEU A 55 1.84 2.82 13.78
C LEU A 55 2.53 3.27 15.07
N ALA A 56 2.36 4.52 15.48
CA ALA A 56 2.90 5.01 16.75
C ALA A 56 2.33 4.26 17.96
N ALA A 57 1.04 3.93 17.93
CA ALA A 57 0.38 3.16 18.98
C ALA A 57 0.82 1.68 19.04
N ILE A 58 1.15 1.09 17.88
CA ILE A 58 1.55 -0.33 17.77
C ILE A 58 3.06 -0.50 18.00
N ARG A 59 3.87 0.53 17.69
CA ARG A 59 5.34 0.49 17.79
C ARG A 59 5.88 -0.09 19.10
N PRO A 60 5.41 0.31 20.30
CA PRO A 60 5.92 -0.25 21.55
C PRO A 60 5.63 -1.74 21.71
N ARG A 61 4.53 -2.24 21.14
CA ARG A 61 4.17 -3.66 21.15
C ARG A 61 5.04 -4.49 20.20
N LEU A 62 5.41 -3.93 19.06
CA LEU A 62 6.31 -4.57 18.09
C LEU A 62 7.75 -4.61 18.62
N ALA A 63 8.22 -3.56 19.30
CA ALA A 63 9.53 -3.51 19.93
C ALA A 63 9.66 -4.58 21.03
N LEU A 64 8.63 -4.79 21.84
CA LEU A 64 8.58 -5.86 22.85
C LEU A 64 8.56 -7.27 22.24
N GLY A 65 8.12 -7.41 20.99
CA GLY A 65 8.10 -8.68 20.24
C GLY A 65 9.40 -9.04 19.53
N GLY A 66 10.49 -8.31 19.73
CA GLY A 66 11.80 -8.61 19.11
C GLY A 66 11.96 -8.18 17.67
N ALA A 67 11.08 -7.31 17.18
CA ALA A 67 11.15 -6.74 15.82
C ALA A 67 12.26 -5.67 15.64
N ASP A 68 13.14 -5.52 16.62
CA ASP A 68 14.25 -4.54 16.61
C ASP A 68 15.36 -4.85 15.60
N ARG A 69 15.26 -5.98 14.92
CA ARG A 69 16.20 -6.36 13.85
C ARG A 69 15.43 -6.71 12.59
N ALA A 70 15.00 -5.70 11.84
CA ALA A 70 14.73 -5.92 10.42
C ALA A 70 16.06 -6.28 9.75
N PRO A 71 16.25 -7.54 9.28
CA PRO A 71 17.49 -7.91 8.60
C PRO A 71 17.64 -7.04 7.36
N GLY A 72 18.70 -6.25 7.29
CA GLY A 72 19.02 -5.44 6.11
C GLY A 72 19.00 -3.92 6.30
N LEU A 73 18.64 -3.38 7.45
CA LEU A 73 18.80 -1.95 7.73
C LEU A 73 20.19 -1.58 8.28
N ASP A 74 21.03 -2.58 8.56
CA ASP A 74 22.45 -2.41 8.92
C ASP A 74 23.34 -2.15 7.67
N GLY A 75 22.75 -2.11 6.49
CA GLY A 75 23.43 -1.74 5.26
C GLY A 75 23.92 -0.31 5.36
N GLY A 76 25.25 -0.12 5.35
CA GLY A 76 25.97 1.16 5.41
C GLY A 76 25.61 2.14 4.29
N GLY A 77 24.32 2.39 4.08
CA GLY A 77 23.83 3.46 3.25
C GLY A 77 24.11 4.80 3.92
N ARG A 78 24.54 5.78 3.12
CA ARG A 78 24.83 7.17 3.53
C ARG A 78 23.69 7.89 4.27
N LEU A 79 22.48 7.27 4.31
CA LEU A 79 21.28 7.83 4.95
C LEU A 79 20.97 7.00 6.21
N GLY A 80 20.90 7.66 7.35
CA GLY A 80 20.44 7.02 8.58
C GLY A 80 18.98 6.53 8.44
N PRO A 81 18.52 5.62 9.30
CA PRO A 81 17.18 5.02 9.23
C PRO A 81 16.04 6.06 9.16
N LEU A 82 16.21 7.18 9.85
CA LEU A 82 15.25 8.28 9.84
C LEU A 82 15.19 8.96 8.46
N ALA A 83 16.34 9.26 7.87
CA ALA A 83 16.39 9.89 6.55
C ALA A 83 15.84 8.97 5.45
N ALA A 84 16.14 7.67 5.52
CA ALA A 84 15.56 6.67 4.63
C ALA A 84 14.02 6.62 4.78
N GLY A 85 13.51 6.64 6.01
CA GLY A 85 12.08 6.70 6.28
C GLY A 85 11.41 7.96 5.73
N VAL A 86 12.07 9.12 5.83
CA VAL A 86 11.57 10.39 5.27
C VAL A 86 11.52 10.33 3.74
N VAL A 87 12.56 9.82 3.09
CA VAL A 87 12.59 9.68 1.62
C VAL A 87 11.46 8.78 1.14
N ILE A 88 11.33 7.58 1.72
CA ILE A 88 10.27 6.63 1.37
C ILE A 88 8.87 7.25 1.64
N GLY A 89 8.72 7.98 2.74
CA GLY A 89 7.48 8.66 3.07
C GLY A 89 7.11 9.74 2.06
N LEU A 90 8.08 10.51 1.57
CA LEU A 90 7.87 11.52 0.53
C LEU A 90 7.50 10.88 -0.82
N GLU A 91 8.16 9.81 -1.21
CA GLU A 91 7.83 9.07 -2.44
C GLU A 91 6.40 8.51 -2.38
N LEU A 92 6.02 7.90 -1.25
CA LEU A 92 4.67 7.41 -1.04
C LEU A 92 3.64 8.55 -1.08
N PHE A 93 3.92 9.67 -0.41
CA PHE A 93 3.05 10.83 -0.43
C PHE A 93 2.85 11.39 -1.84
N ALA A 94 3.94 11.53 -2.60
CA ALA A 94 3.88 11.97 -3.99
C ALA A 94 3.08 10.99 -4.86
N GLY A 95 3.38 9.69 -4.77
CA GLY A 95 2.69 8.64 -5.52
C GLY A 95 1.18 8.62 -5.24
N TYR A 96 0.79 8.61 -3.99
CA TYR A 96 -0.63 8.68 -3.60
C TYR A 96 -1.27 10.02 -3.95
N GLY A 97 -0.54 11.13 -3.86
CA GLY A 97 -1.01 12.44 -4.27
C GLY A 97 -1.39 12.46 -5.75
N PHE A 98 -0.48 12.04 -6.63
CA PHE A 98 -0.75 11.94 -8.07
C PHE A 98 -1.88 10.96 -8.38
N GLN A 99 -1.91 9.80 -7.73
CA GLN A 99 -2.97 8.82 -7.90
C GLN A 99 -4.34 9.38 -7.46
N THR A 100 -4.41 10.05 -6.33
CA THR A 100 -5.66 10.60 -5.79
C THR A 100 -6.18 11.75 -6.64
N VAL A 101 -5.31 12.64 -7.10
CA VAL A 101 -5.67 13.69 -8.07
C VAL A 101 -6.06 13.08 -9.40
N GLY A 102 -5.34 12.09 -9.90
CA GLY A 102 -5.67 11.37 -11.13
C GLY A 102 -7.06 10.75 -11.10
N LEU A 103 -7.51 10.22 -9.96
CA LEU A 103 -8.84 9.63 -9.79
C LEU A 103 -9.99 10.64 -9.98
N GLN A 104 -9.74 11.94 -9.87
CA GLN A 104 -10.75 12.95 -10.18
C GLN A 104 -11.03 13.07 -11.69
N TYR A 105 -10.03 12.71 -12.51
CA TYR A 105 -10.08 12.86 -13.99
C TYR A 105 -10.27 11.54 -14.73
N THR A 106 -10.32 10.40 -14.03
CA THR A 106 -10.46 9.08 -14.63
C THR A 106 -11.43 8.20 -13.84
N THR A 107 -11.72 7.01 -14.38
CA THR A 107 -12.54 6.02 -13.68
C THR A 107 -11.68 5.15 -12.77
N ALA A 108 -12.28 4.60 -11.70
CA ALA A 108 -11.60 3.67 -10.81
C ALA A 108 -11.05 2.45 -11.56
N SER A 109 -11.75 1.99 -12.60
CA SER A 109 -11.32 0.88 -13.45
C SER A 109 -10.04 1.21 -14.24
N ASN A 110 -9.97 2.38 -14.87
CA ASN A 110 -8.77 2.80 -15.61
C ASN A 110 -7.57 2.99 -14.68
N ALA A 111 -7.79 3.62 -13.51
CA ALA A 111 -6.73 3.80 -12.52
C ALA A 111 -6.20 2.45 -11.99
N GLY A 112 -7.10 1.50 -11.71
CA GLY A 112 -6.72 0.15 -11.31
C GLY A 112 -5.95 -0.60 -12.39
N PHE A 113 -6.35 -0.47 -13.65
CA PHE A 113 -5.65 -1.09 -14.79
C PHE A 113 -4.24 -0.52 -14.98
N ILE A 114 -4.08 0.80 -14.95
CA ILE A 114 -2.77 1.47 -15.07
C ILE A 114 -1.86 1.06 -13.90
N THR A 115 -2.39 1.01 -12.68
CA THR A 115 -1.63 0.56 -11.51
C THR A 115 -1.21 -0.91 -11.64
N GLY A 116 -2.08 -1.77 -12.16
CA GLY A 116 -1.76 -3.16 -12.44
C GLY A 116 -0.65 -3.31 -13.49
N LEU A 117 -0.64 -2.49 -14.52
CA LEU A 117 0.44 -2.48 -15.53
C LEU A 117 1.80 -2.07 -14.94
N SER A 118 1.83 -1.14 -13.99
CA SER A 118 3.09 -0.71 -13.35
C SER A 118 3.77 -1.80 -12.53
N VAL A 119 3.03 -2.84 -12.13
CA VAL A 119 3.57 -3.99 -11.39
C VAL A 119 4.21 -5.03 -12.32
N THR A 120 3.81 -5.05 -13.59
CA THR A 120 4.29 -6.03 -14.58
C THR A 120 5.44 -5.51 -15.45
N GLY A 121 5.75 -4.23 -15.41
CA GLY A 121 6.85 -3.55 -16.14
C GLY A 121 8.04 -3.34 -15.25
#